data_091bb2763ed495489470193cace586dd
#
_entry.id   091bb2763ed495489470193cace586dd
#
_cell.length_a   1.000
_cell.length_b   1.000
_cell.length_c   1.000
_cell.angle_alpha   90.00
_cell.angle_beta   90.00
_cell.angle_gamma   90.00
#
_symmetry.space_group_name_H-M   'P 1'
#
loop_
_entity.id
_entity.type
_entity.pdbx_description
1 polymer ?
#
loop_
_entity_poly.entity_id
_entity_poly.type
_entity_poly.pdbx_seq_one_letter_code
_entity_poly.pdbx_strand_id
1 'polypeptide(L)'
;MYVSVGFLAVGSVIGGLFLASGCSDDDSSAQVENPRLAKSGQKLVPQDDSAPMVPEAARGVASGNASADEARQLAAAQAGESPAPSRAELNQLMVAARAGNAVAQLELGNILFEGRGVPENVEAARTWWGQAAAQGNAAARWNLQTLETSPDEEVSFFGTPSKGKRFVFVIDRSGSMLADGKLGHAKQELVKTLRSLPADAKFMIYFFDEGAEPLPAKDLVQATPENIRWAEKWIQQRGVGGGTDPRQALKFTFNLRPDTVWLLTDGQFADETGAMQLIRKANINPRARINTLAFRTRMGEELLKRIAQENDGNYRFVQR
;
A
#
# COMPACT_ATOMS: atom_id res chain seq x y z
N MET A 1 -49.63 -40.50 17.90
CA MET A 1 -49.59 -41.41 16.76
C MET A 1 -48.16 -41.47 16.27
N TYR A 2 -47.47 -42.56 16.63
CA TYR A 2 -46.09 -42.89 16.27
C TYR A 2 -45.99 -43.31 14.80
N VAL A 3 -44.99 -42.89 14.06
CA VAL A 3 -44.32 -43.72 13.06
C VAL A 3 -42.85 -43.40 13.01
N SER A 4 -42.09 -44.38 13.41
CA SER A 4 -40.65 -44.49 13.34
C SER A 4 -40.34 -45.46 12.19
N VAL A 5 -39.40 -45.13 11.30
CA VAL A 5 -38.67 -46.05 10.42
C VAL A 5 -37.35 -45.37 10.13
N GLY A 6 -36.17 -45.80 10.40
CA GLY A 6 -35.57 -47.15 10.43
C GLY A 6 -34.42 -47.22 9.45
N PHE A 7 -33.19 -47.20 9.93
CA PHE A 7 -31.91 -47.76 9.48
C PHE A 7 -31.77 -48.23 8.02
N LEU A 8 -30.64 -47.87 7.42
CA LEU A 8 -29.73 -48.88 6.82
C LEU A 8 -28.31 -48.28 6.64
N ALA A 9 -27.39 -48.87 7.36
CA ALA A 9 -25.94 -48.75 7.16
C ALA A 9 -25.50 -49.84 6.17
N VAL A 10 -24.60 -49.52 5.25
CA VAL A 10 -23.78 -50.52 4.56
C VAL A 10 -22.35 -50.05 4.55
N GLY A 11 -21.53 -50.76 5.28
CA GLY A 11 -20.09 -50.69 5.24
C GLY A 11 -19.51 -51.54 4.13
N SER A 12 -18.35 -51.17 3.67
CA SER A 12 -17.40 -52.14 3.09
C SER A 12 -15.97 -51.70 3.29
N VAL A 13 -15.26 -52.51 3.96
CA VAL A 13 -13.83 -52.59 4.24
C VAL A 13 -13.15 -53.37 3.13
N ILE A 14 -12.05 -52.87 2.60
CA ILE A 14 -10.91 -53.63 2.01
C ILE A 14 -9.72 -52.68 2.16
N GLY A 15 -8.68 -52.87 2.89
CA GLY A 15 -7.88 -54.05 3.19
C GLY A 15 -6.79 -54.25 2.12
N GLY A 16 -5.59 -53.69 2.36
CA GLY A 16 -4.47 -53.87 1.47
C GLY A 16 -3.16 -53.47 2.13
N LEU A 17 -2.64 -54.36 2.94
CA LEU A 17 -1.33 -54.36 3.56
C LEU A 17 -0.29 -54.77 2.51
N PHE A 18 0.82 -54.06 2.36
CA PHE A 18 2.07 -54.64 1.85
C PHE A 18 3.29 -54.10 2.60
N LEU A 19 4.06 -55.08 3.01
CA LEU A 19 5.21 -55.06 3.88
C LEU A 19 6.50 -54.60 3.23
N ALA A 20 7.36 -54.12 4.09
CA ALA A 20 8.77 -53.82 4.08
C ALA A 20 9.68 -54.75 3.25
N SER A 21 10.79 -54.15 2.86
CA SER A 21 12.19 -54.63 2.84
C SER A 21 12.98 -53.66 1.96
N GLY A 22 14.13 -53.16 2.28
CA GLY A 22 15.20 -53.52 3.16
C GLY A 22 16.43 -52.80 2.66
N CYS A 23 17.28 -52.40 3.56
CA CYS A 23 18.68 -51.98 3.51
C CYS A 23 19.43 -51.99 2.18
N SER A 24 20.25 -50.94 1.94
CA SER A 24 21.70 -51.06 2.06
C SER A 24 22.39 -49.70 1.86
N ASP A 25 23.33 -49.46 2.75
CA ASP A 25 24.36 -48.44 2.74
C ASP A 25 25.16 -48.48 1.44
N ASP A 26 25.56 -47.32 0.94
CA ASP A 26 26.99 -47.14 0.55
C ASP A 26 27.40 -45.65 0.53
N ASP A 27 28.41 -45.48 1.25
CA ASP A 27 29.29 -44.34 1.43
C ASP A 27 30.11 -44.11 0.15
N SER A 28 30.15 -42.88 -0.39
CA SER A 28 31.38 -42.41 -1.06
C SER A 28 31.36 -40.88 -1.19
N SER A 29 32.18 -40.33 -0.34
CA SER A 29 32.85 -39.05 -0.46
C SER A 29 33.55 -38.90 -1.78
N ALA A 30 33.29 -37.83 -2.52
CA ALA A 30 34.23 -37.32 -3.52
C ALA A 30 34.28 -35.79 -3.46
N GLN A 31 35.33 -35.30 -2.83
CA GLN A 31 35.86 -33.97 -3.04
C GLN A 31 36.33 -33.86 -4.48
N VAL A 32 36.00 -32.80 -5.19
CA VAL A 32 36.74 -32.36 -6.36
C VAL A 32 37.07 -30.90 -6.23
N GLU A 33 38.37 -30.73 -6.28
CA GLU A 33 39.19 -29.53 -6.20
C GLU A 33 38.89 -28.49 -7.26
N ASN A 34 39.18 -27.27 -6.89
CA ASN A 34 39.30 -26.07 -7.69
C ASN A 34 40.68 -26.04 -8.38
N PRO A 35 40.79 -25.81 -9.66
CA PRO A 35 42.10 -25.41 -10.22
C PRO A 35 42.13 -23.91 -10.54
N ARG A 36 43.11 -23.29 -9.93
CA ARG A 36 43.67 -21.97 -10.30
C ARG A 36 44.52 -22.05 -11.55
N LEU A 37 44.49 -20.95 -12.32
CA LEU A 37 45.58 -20.33 -13.08
C LEU A 37 46.27 -21.10 -14.23
N ALA A 38 46.14 -20.56 -15.43
CA ALA A 38 47.30 -20.38 -16.31
C ALA A 38 47.10 -19.24 -17.31
N LYS A 39 48.15 -18.52 -17.50
CA LYS A 39 48.42 -17.29 -18.26
C LYS A 39 48.56 -17.52 -19.76
N SER A 40 48.44 -16.39 -20.48
CA SER A 40 49.18 -15.96 -21.65
C SER A 40 48.66 -16.32 -23.04
N GLY A 41 48.63 -15.28 -23.89
CA GLY A 41 48.51 -15.38 -25.33
C GLY A 41 48.12 -14.05 -26.00
N GLN A 42 49.08 -13.12 -26.07
CA GLN A 42 48.97 -11.96 -26.96
C GLN A 42 48.90 -12.39 -28.40
N LYS A 43 47.99 -11.81 -29.19
CA LYS A 43 48.12 -11.72 -30.63
C LYS A 43 47.68 -10.36 -31.13
N LEU A 44 48.65 -9.58 -31.57
CA LEU A 44 48.52 -8.33 -32.31
C LEU A 44 47.90 -8.59 -33.68
N VAL A 45 46.98 -7.72 -34.10
CA VAL A 45 46.65 -7.46 -35.51
C VAL A 45 46.03 -6.07 -35.65
N PRO A 46 46.05 -5.40 -36.82
CA PRO A 46 46.69 -4.10 -36.97
C PRO A 46 45.66 -2.93 -37.02
N GLN A 47 46.24 -1.73 -36.85
CA GLN A 47 45.59 -0.45 -37.04
C GLN A 47 45.14 -0.28 -38.50
N ASP A 48 43.90 0.20 -38.69
CA ASP A 48 43.47 0.84 -39.92
C ASP A 48 43.17 2.32 -39.58
N ASP A 49 44.07 3.16 -40.13
CA ASP A 49 44.00 4.62 -40.03
C ASP A 49 43.03 5.16 -41.08
N SER A 50 41.80 5.47 -40.68
CA SER A 50 40.97 6.44 -41.42
C SER A 50 39.83 6.96 -40.59
N ALA A 51 40.13 7.94 -39.73
CA ALA A 51 39.11 8.77 -39.09
C ALA A 51 39.16 10.20 -39.66
N PRO A 52 38.05 10.80 -40.04
CA PRO A 52 38.02 12.21 -40.45
C PRO A 52 38.11 13.12 -39.22
N MET A 53 38.95 14.14 -39.35
CA MET A 53 39.17 15.22 -38.41
C MET A 53 37.90 15.90 -37.98
N VAL A 54 37.66 15.98 -36.67
CA VAL A 54 36.69 16.85 -36.06
C VAL A 54 37.39 18.12 -35.57
N PRO A 55 36.88 19.34 -35.83
CA PRO A 55 37.54 20.59 -35.42
C PRO A 55 37.54 20.77 -33.90
N GLU A 56 38.71 21.10 -33.39
CA GLU A 56 38.97 21.49 -32.03
C GLU A 56 38.48 22.93 -31.78
N ALA A 57 37.23 23.06 -31.36
CA ALA A 57 36.73 24.32 -30.77
C ALA A 57 35.43 24.08 -30.00
N ALA A 58 35.49 23.61 -28.76
CA ALA A 58 34.58 23.85 -27.66
C ALA A 58 35.01 23.14 -26.37
N ARG A 59 36.21 23.49 -25.89
CA ARG A 59 36.51 23.32 -24.45
C ARG A 59 35.99 24.53 -23.72
N GLY A 60 34.89 24.35 -23.02
CA GLY A 60 34.32 25.42 -22.16
C GLY A 60 33.10 24.94 -21.40
N VAL A 61 33.38 24.44 -20.19
CA VAL A 61 32.47 24.48 -19.00
C VAL A 61 31.06 23.91 -19.14
N ALA A 62 30.93 22.62 -18.89
CA ALA A 62 29.71 22.05 -18.30
C ALA A 62 30.04 20.69 -17.67
N SER A 63 30.67 20.70 -16.53
CA SER A 63 30.90 19.50 -15.73
C SER A 63 30.53 19.83 -14.28
N GLY A 64 29.44 19.34 -13.81
CA GLY A 64 29.11 19.37 -12.40
C GLY A 64 27.67 19.03 -12.02
N ASN A 65 26.68 19.37 -12.83
CA ASN A 65 25.28 19.26 -12.39
C ASN A 65 24.47 18.13 -13.10
N ALA A 66 24.88 17.68 -14.27
CA ALA A 66 24.14 16.65 -15.00
C ALA A 66 24.13 15.30 -14.27
N SER A 67 25.26 14.89 -13.68
CA SER A 67 25.34 13.60 -12.98
C SER A 67 24.55 13.53 -11.67
N ALA A 68 24.34 14.67 -10.99
CA ALA A 68 23.56 14.73 -9.76
C ALA A 68 22.05 14.67 -10.07
N ASP A 69 21.62 15.28 -11.15
CA ASP A 69 20.22 15.26 -11.58
C ASP A 69 19.85 13.88 -12.17
N GLU A 70 20.74 13.24 -12.92
CA GLU A 70 20.53 11.86 -13.39
C GLU A 70 20.47 10.87 -12.22
N ALA A 71 21.35 11.00 -11.23
CA ALA A 71 21.32 10.15 -10.04
C ALA A 71 20.03 10.35 -9.22
N ARG A 72 19.52 11.59 -9.11
CA ARG A 72 18.23 11.90 -8.48
C ARG A 72 17.05 11.31 -9.27
N GLN A 73 17.06 11.40 -10.59
CA GLN A 73 16.01 10.82 -11.44
C GLN A 73 15.98 9.29 -11.35
N LEU A 74 17.16 8.63 -11.30
CA LEU A 74 17.23 7.19 -11.10
C LEU A 74 16.73 6.77 -9.70
N ALA A 75 17.07 7.53 -8.67
CA ALA A 75 16.62 7.28 -7.31
C ALA A 75 15.10 7.48 -7.16
N ALA A 76 14.53 8.51 -7.78
CA ALA A 76 13.09 8.76 -7.81
C ALA A 76 12.33 7.67 -8.58
N ALA A 77 12.86 7.21 -9.71
CA ALA A 77 12.28 6.10 -10.47
C ALA A 77 12.28 4.77 -9.70
N GLN A 78 13.28 4.54 -8.85
CA GLN A 78 13.34 3.37 -7.97
C GLN A 78 12.40 3.48 -6.76
N ALA A 79 12.06 4.70 -6.33
CA ALA A 79 11.11 4.97 -5.25
C ALA A 79 9.64 4.94 -5.70
N GLY A 80 9.35 4.81 -7.01
CA GLY A 80 7.99 4.89 -7.56
C GLY A 80 7.40 6.31 -7.55
N GLU A 81 8.25 7.32 -7.31
CA GLU A 81 7.89 8.74 -7.43
C GLU A 81 8.07 9.17 -8.89
N SER A 82 7.13 9.95 -9.42
CA SER A 82 7.31 10.57 -10.73
C SER A 82 8.54 11.49 -10.67
N PRO A 83 9.54 11.32 -11.56
CA PRO A 83 10.76 12.11 -11.50
C PRO A 83 10.46 13.60 -11.61
N ALA A 84 11.21 14.41 -10.88
CA ALA A 84 11.12 15.84 -11.00
C ALA A 84 11.42 16.27 -12.44
N PRO A 85 10.59 17.13 -13.07
CA PRO A 85 10.81 17.57 -14.44
C PRO A 85 12.10 18.38 -14.52
N SER A 86 12.84 18.23 -15.59
CA SER A 86 13.97 19.07 -15.92
C SER A 86 13.52 20.52 -16.12
N ARG A 87 14.42 21.48 -15.99
CA ARG A 87 14.13 22.91 -16.21
C ARG A 87 13.59 23.19 -17.61
N ALA A 88 14.04 22.41 -18.62
CA ALA A 88 13.58 22.55 -19.99
C ALA A 88 12.14 22.05 -20.14
N GLU A 89 11.82 20.90 -19.59
CA GLU A 89 10.46 20.33 -19.56
C GLU A 89 9.48 21.24 -18.81
N LEU A 90 9.88 21.78 -17.65
CA LEU A 90 9.07 22.71 -16.91
C LEU A 90 8.76 23.99 -17.71
N ASN A 91 9.75 24.54 -18.43
CA ASN A 91 9.55 25.71 -19.29
C ASN A 91 8.60 25.41 -20.45
N GLN A 92 8.74 24.24 -21.11
CA GLN A 92 7.83 23.82 -22.17
C GLN A 92 6.40 23.64 -21.64
N LEU A 93 6.26 23.04 -20.48
CA LEU A 93 4.97 22.84 -19.81
C LEU A 93 4.32 24.19 -19.46
N MET A 94 5.10 25.14 -18.94
CA MET A 94 4.61 26.50 -18.64
C MET A 94 4.13 27.23 -19.91
N VAL A 95 4.85 27.11 -21.03
CA VAL A 95 4.43 27.70 -22.32
C VAL A 95 3.11 27.09 -22.78
N ALA A 96 2.99 25.76 -22.75
CA ALA A 96 1.77 25.08 -23.14
C ALA A 96 0.59 25.42 -22.22
N ALA A 97 0.80 25.48 -20.90
CA ALA A 97 -0.22 25.86 -19.92
C ALA A 97 -0.74 27.29 -20.15
N ARG A 98 0.18 28.24 -20.40
CA ARG A 98 -0.17 29.63 -20.74
C ARG A 98 -0.90 29.75 -22.08
N ALA A 99 -0.61 28.86 -23.04
CA ALA A 99 -1.33 28.76 -24.28
C ALA A 99 -2.73 28.16 -24.16
N GLY A 100 -3.16 27.79 -22.96
CA GLY A 100 -4.50 27.28 -22.68
C GLY A 100 -4.64 25.77 -22.77
N ASN A 101 -3.56 25.01 -22.88
CA ASN A 101 -3.64 23.55 -22.90
C ASN A 101 -4.05 23.01 -21.50
N ALA A 102 -5.26 22.44 -21.40
CA ALA A 102 -5.84 21.95 -20.16
C ALA A 102 -5.04 20.80 -19.51
N VAL A 103 -4.37 19.96 -20.30
CA VAL A 103 -3.51 18.88 -19.79
C VAL A 103 -2.24 19.45 -19.19
N ALA A 104 -1.62 20.43 -19.87
CA ALA A 104 -0.44 21.11 -19.37
C ALA A 104 -0.74 21.92 -18.09
N GLN A 105 -1.92 22.55 -18.02
CA GLN A 105 -2.39 23.27 -16.83
C GLN A 105 -2.59 22.32 -15.64
N LEU A 106 -3.21 21.15 -15.86
CA LEU A 106 -3.32 20.11 -14.84
C LEU A 106 -1.96 19.68 -14.33
N GLU A 107 -1.04 19.32 -15.23
CA GLU A 107 0.28 18.81 -14.86
C GLU A 107 1.13 19.88 -14.16
N LEU A 108 1.10 21.13 -14.61
CA LEU A 108 1.79 22.23 -13.93
C LEU A 108 1.22 22.45 -12.53
N GLY A 109 -0.09 22.33 -12.36
CA GLY A 109 -0.73 22.35 -11.04
C GLY A 109 -0.24 21.21 -10.13
N ASN A 110 -0.13 19.99 -10.66
CA ASN A 110 0.38 18.83 -9.90
C ASN A 110 1.83 19.06 -9.45
N ILE A 111 2.69 19.53 -10.36
CA ILE A 111 4.11 19.81 -10.06
C ILE A 111 4.25 20.86 -8.95
N LEU A 112 3.46 21.92 -9.01
CA LEU A 112 3.46 23.00 -8.01
C LEU A 112 2.89 22.55 -6.66
N PHE A 113 1.88 21.70 -6.68
CA PHE A 113 1.27 21.14 -5.47
C PHE A 113 2.20 20.18 -4.74
N GLU A 114 2.88 19.31 -5.50
CA GLU A 114 3.79 18.28 -4.95
C GLU A 114 5.20 18.82 -4.67
N GLY A 115 5.53 20.02 -5.16
CA GLY A 115 6.87 20.59 -5.05
C GLY A 115 7.92 19.86 -5.89
N ARG A 116 7.52 19.18 -7.00
CA ARG A 116 8.43 18.39 -7.85
C ARG A 116 9.41 19.29 -8.62
N GLY A 117 10.63 19.40 -8.12
CA GLY A 117 11.69 20.22 -8.74
C GLY A 117 11.48 21.74 -8.65
N VAL A 118 10.42 22.19 -7.99
CA VAL A 118 10.09 23.58 -7.69
C VAL A 118 9.60 23.67 -6.24
N PRO A 119 9.67 24.84 -5.59
CA PRO A 119 9.02 25.02 -4.30
C PRO A 119 7.52 24.74 -4.38
N GLU A 120 6.98 24.04 -3.38
CA GLU A 120 5.55 23.82 -3.24
C GLU A 120 4.79 25.16 -3.25
N ASN A 121 3.73 25.24 -4.05
CA ASN A 121 2.88 26.42 -4.14
C ASN A 121 1.43 26.04 -4.41
N VAL A 122 0.68 25.81 -3.33
CA VAL A 122 -0.72 25.36 -3.37
C VAL A 122 -1.63 26.36 -4.08
N GLU A 123 -1.43 27.67 -3.88
CA GLU A 123 -2.25 28.71 -4.50
C GLU A 123 -2.02 28.80 -6.03
N ALA A 124 -0.77 28.66 -6.46
CA ALA A 124 -0.48 28.59 -7.89
C ALA A 124 -1.04 27.30 -8.50
N ALA A 125 -0.96 26.17 -7.80
CA ALA A 125 -1.56 24.91 -8.22
C ALA A 125 -3.08 25.05 -8.39
N ARG A 126 -3.77 25.63 -7.40
CA ARG A 126 -5.21 25.95 -7.45
C ARG A 126 -5.57 26.76 -8.69
N THR A 127 -4.78 27.78 -9.01
CA THR A 127 -5.01 28.64 -10.17
C THR A 127 -4.94 27.86 -11.48
N TRP A 128 -3.92 27.03 -11.66
CA TRP A 128 -3.74 26.21 -12.86
C TRP A 128 -4.82 25.13 -13.00
N TRP A 129 -5.16 24.44 -11.91
CA TRP A 129 -6.27 23.50 -11.91
C TRP A 129 -7.61 24.17 -12.20
N GLY A 130 -7.83 25.43 -11.72
CA GLY A 130 -9.02 26.21 -12.02
C GLY A 130 -9.20 26.44 -13.53
N GLN A 131 -8.11 26.79 -14.20
CA GLN A 131 -8.13 26.98 -15.65
C GLN A 131 -8.41 25.68 -16.43
N ALA A 132 -7.77 24.57 -16.01
CA ALA A 132 -8.02 23.26 -16.61
C ALA A 132 -9.45 22.76 -16.36
N ALA A 133 -9.96 22.96 -15.15
CA ALA A 133 -11.32 22.56 -14.76
C ALA A 133 -12.40 23.33 -15.55
N ALA A 134 -12.17 24.62 -15.79
CA ALA A 134 -13.06 25.46 -16.62
C ALA A 134 -13.17 24.95 -18.08
N GLN A 135 -12.13 24.28 -18.58
CA GLN A 135 -12.10 23.62 -19.88
C GLN A 135 -12.68 22.19 -19.85
N GLY A 136 -13.26 21.76 -18.73
CA GLY A 136 -13.87 20.45 -18.60
C GLY A 136 -12.95 19.34 -18.12
N ASN A 137 -11.70 19.63 -17.73
CA ASN A 137 -10.78 18.62 -17.22
C ASN A 137 -11.28 18.06 -15.87
N ALA A 138 -11.70 16.79 -15.87
CA ALA A 138 -12.30 16.14 -14.70
C ALA A 138 -11.30 15.95 -13.54
N ALA A 139 -10.01 15.67 -13.86
CA ALA A 139 -8.97 15.51 -12.86
C ALA A 139 -8.65 16.85 -12.16
N ALA A 140 -8.61 17.95 -12.91
CA ALA A 140 -8.40 19.27 -12.34
C ALA A 140 -9.57 19.71 -11.45
N ARG A 141 -10.81 19.44 -11.86
CA ARG A 141 -11.99 19.68 -11.01
C ARG A 141 -11.91 18.90 -9.70
N TRP A 142 -11.48 17.66 -9.80
CA TRP A 142 -11.30 16.79 -8.63
C TRP A 142 -10.19 17.35 -7.69
N ASN A 143 -9.04 17.77 -8.24
CA ASN A 143 -7.96 18.38 -7.46
C ASN A 143 -8.40 19.66 -6.74
N LEU A 144 -9.23 20.50 -7.39
CA LEU A 144 -9.79 21.70 -6.76
C LEU A 144 -10.76 21.38 -5.63
N GLN A 145 -11.67 20.46 -5.86
CA GLN A 145 -12.60 20.00 -4.83
C GLN A 145 -11.86 19.48 -3.60
N THR A 146 -10.72 18.86 -3.82
CA THR A 146 -9.82 18.35 -2.77
C THR A 146 -9.16 19.46 -1.97
N LEU A 147 -8.74 20.56 -2.64
CA LEU A 147 -8.16 21.72 -1.95
C LEU A 147 -9.19 22.48 -1.12
N GLU A 148 -10.47 22.45 -1.50
CA GLU A 148 -11.56 23.09 -0.78
C GLU A 148 -11.98 22.27 0.45
N THR A 149 -11.66 20.97 0.47
CA THR A 149 -11.80 20.14 1.65
C THR A 149 -10.77 20.59 2.69
N SER A 150 -11.24 21.20 3.77
CA SER A 150 -10.40 21.74 4.86
C SER A 150 -9.44 20.66 5.40
N PRO A 151 -8.21 21.03 5.79
CA PRO A 151 -7.27 20.09 6.44
C PRO A 151 -7.80 19.49 7.75
N ASP A 152 -8.96 19.94 8.20
CA ASP A 152 -9.65 19.50 9.40
C ASP A 152 -10.87 18.57 9.14
N GLU A 153 -11.14 18.17 7.89
CA GLU A 153 -12.25 17.24 7.63
C GLU A 153 -12.01 15.90 8.33
N GLU A 154 -12.97 15.58 9.20
CA GLU A 154 -12.96 14.30 9.90
C GLU A 154 -13.45 13.19 8.97
N VAL A 155 -12.57 12.25 8.70
CA VAL A 155 -12.95 10.98 8.05
C VAL A 155 -13.58 10.09 9.11
N SER A 156 -14.71 9.46 8.79
CA SER A 156 -15.42 8.60 9.73
C SER A 156 -15.56 7.17 9.20
N PHE A 157 -15.16 6.20 10.00
CA PHE A 157 -15.39 4.79 9.75
C PHE A 157 -16.31 4.21 10.83
N PHE A 158 -17.46 3.66 10.42
CA PHE A 158 -18.54 3.27 11.33
C PHE A 158 -18.92 4.36 12.34
N GLY A 159 -18.90 5.63 11.90
CA GLY A 159 -19.18 6.77 12.76
C GLY A 159 -18.12 7.04 13.83
N THR A 160 -16.93 6.49 13.70
CA THR A 160 -15.76 6.81 14.52
C THR A 160 -14.91 7.84 13.78
N PRO A 161 -14.94 9.12 14.17
CA PRO A 161 -14.24 10.17 13.45
C PRO A 161 -12.73 10.10 13.70
N SER A 162 -11.96 10.54 12.73
CA SER A 162 -10.53 10.75 12.88
C SER A 162 -10.00 11.75 11.87
N LYS A 163 -8.93 12.44 12.23
CA LYS A 163 -8.24 13.42 11.40
C LYS A 163 -6.93 12.84 10.89
N GLY A 164 -6.43 13.37 9.80
CA GLY A 164 -5.17 13.00 9.19
C GLY A 164 -5.27 12.87 7.68
N LYS A 165 -4.16 12.49 7.06
CA LYS A 165 -4.05 12.26 5.62
C LYS A 165 -3.59 10.85 5.25
N ARG A 166 -3.12 10.08 6.22
CA ARG A 166 -2.54 8.74 6.04
C ARG A 166 -3.34 7.73 6.85
N PHE A 167 -4.27 7.06 6.19
CA PHE A 167 -5.24 6.18 6.82
C PHE A 167 -4.93 4.71 6.57
N VAL A 168 -4.96 3.88 7.61
CA VAL A 168 -4.84 2.43 7.47
C VAL A 168 -6.04 1.73 8.09
N PHE A 169 -6.62 0.83 7.33
CA PHE A 169 -7.74 -0.01 7.74
C PHE A 169 -7.24 -1.44 7.96
N VAL A 170 -7.34 -1.93 9.18
CA VAL A 170 -7.00 -3.29 9.59
C VAL A 170 -8.28 -4.02 9.94
N ILE A 171 -8.73 -4.89 9.06
CA ILE A 171 -10.07 -5.47 9.07
C ILE A 171 -9.99 -6.98 9.29
N ASP A 172 -10.66 -7.44 10.32
CA ASP A 172 -10.84 -8.85 10.61
C ASP A 172 -11.63 -9.54 9.50
N ARG A 173 -11.14 -10.67 9.03
CA ARG A 173 -11.84 -11.58 8.14
C ARG A 173 -11.87 -13.02 8.67
N SER A 174 -11.64 -13.21 9.98
CA SER A 174 -11.69 -14.52 10.63
C SER A 174 -13.01 -15.25 10.37
N GLY A 175 -13.04 -16.55 10.67
CA GLY A 175 -14.20 -17.40 10.42
C GLY A 175 -15.51 -16.89 11.05
N SER A 176 -15.46 -16.22 12.20
CA SER A 176 -16.60 -15.61 12.87
C SER A 176 -17.24 -14.46 12.08
N MET A 177 -16.49 -13.81 11.20
CA MET A 177 -16.98 -12.75 10.32
C MET A 177 -17.92 -13.24 9.20
N LEU A 178 -18.06 -14.56 9.04
CA LEU A 178 -19.05 -15.17 8.13
C LEU A 178 -20.47 -14.99 8.65
N ALA A 179 -20.66 -15.15 9.97
CA ALA A 179 -21.97 -15.12 10.59
C ALA A 179 -22.69 -13.76 10.35
N ASP A 180 -24.00 -13.82 10.07
CA ASP A 180 -24.85 -12.66 9.88
C ASP A 180 -24.34 -11.64 8.83
N GLY A 181 -23.51 -12.07 7.89
CA GLY A 181 -22.97 -11.21 6.84
C GLY A 181 -22.03 -10.12 7.33
N LYS A 182 -21.38 -10.32 8.49
CA LYS A 182 -20.51 -9.31 9.12
C LYS A 182 -19.43 -8.79 8.17
N LEU A 183 -18.69 -9.69 7.49
CA LEU A 183 -17.65 -9.29 6.53
C LEU A 183 -18.23 -8.46 5.37
N GLY A 184 -19.40 -8.84 4.87
CA GLY A 184 -20.10 -8.07 3.83
C GLY A 184 -20.41 -6.64 4.26
N HIS A 185 -20.91 -6.46 5.48
CA HIS A 185 -21.21 -5.14 6.05
C HIS A 185 -19.92 -4.35 6.29
N ALA A 186 -18.87 -4.96 6.85
CA ALA A 186 -17.58 -4.29 7.03
C ALA A 186 -17.00 -3.79 5.70
N LYS A 187 -17.09 -4.58 4.63
CA LYS A 187 -16.67 -4.19 3.28
C LYS A 187 -17.48 -3.02 2.71
N GLN A 188 -18.81 -3.04 2.88
CA GLN A 188 -19.68 -1.95 2.41
C GLN A 188 -19.32 -0.62 3.08
N GLU A 189 -19.15 -0.62 4.40
CA GLU A 189 -18.78 0.60 5.12
C GLU A 189 -17.36 1.05 4.79
N LEU A 190 -16.42 0.10 4.62
CA LEU A 190 -15.06 0.41 4.17
C LEU A 190 -15.07 1.12 2.80
N VAL A 191 -15.80 0.59 1.84
CA VAL A 191 -15.94 1.21 0.51
C VAL A 191 -16.56 2.61 0.60
N LYS A 192 -17.62 2.77 1.42
CA LYS A 192 -18.24 4.07 1.66
C LYS A 192 -17.25 5.07 2.26
N THR A 193 -16.44 4.64 3.25
CA THR A 193 -15.40 5.47 3.86
C THR A 193 -14.31 5.84 2.87
N LEU A 194 -13.83 4.90 2.04
CA LEU A 194 -12.84 5.20 1.01
C LEU A 194 -13.32 6.26 0.03
N ARG A 195 -14.61 6.23 -0.34
CA ARG A 195 -15.22 7.24 -1.24
C ARG A 195 -15.36 8.62 -0.60
N SER A 196 -15.35 8.70 0.73
CA SER A 196 -15.38 9.95 1.48
C SER A 196 -14.00 10.47 1.86
N LEU A 197 -12.92 9.76 1.54
CA LEU A 197 -11.57 10.25 1.81
C LEU A 197 -11.29 11.51 1.00
N PRO A 198 -10.67 12.53 1.62
CA PRO A 198 -10.08 13.64 0.87
C PRO A 198 -9.12 13.13 -0.18
N ALA A 199 -9.04 13.82 -1.29
CA ALA A 199 -8.25 13.32 -2.39
C ALA A 199 -6.73 13.45 -2.19
N ASP A 200 -6.29 14.32 -1.31
CA ASP A 200 -4.92 14.41 -0.82
C ASP A 200 -4.60 13.36 0.27
N ALA A 201 -5.61 12.62 0.71
CA ALA A 201 -5.43 11.50 1.62
C ALA A 201 -4.80 10.29 0.92
N LYS A 202 -4.09 9.49 1.70
CA LYS A 202 -3.55 8.21 1.29
C LYS A 202 -4.11 7.11 2.20
N PHE A 203 -4.31 5.93 1.65
CA PHE A 203 -4.85 4.81 2.41
C PHE A 203 -4.14 3.49 2.13
N MET A 204 -4.25 2.58 3.08
CA MET A 204 -3.89 1.17 2.95
C MET A 204 -4.94 0.31 3.64
N ILE A 205 -5.12 -0.91 3.15
CA ILE A 205 -6.06 -1.86 3.69
C ILE A 205 -5.31 -3.17 3.95
N TYR A 206 -5.50 -3.70 5.15
CA TYR A 206 -5.10 -5.05 5.53
C TYR A 206 -6.34 -5.81 5.95
N PHE A 207 -6.63 -6.92 5.30
CA PHE A 207 -7.47 -7.94 5.90
C PHE A 207 -6.58 -8.89 6.68
N PHE A 208 -7.02 -9.30 7.86
CA PHE A 208 -6.28 -10.27 8.67
C PHE A 208 -7.16 -11.43 9.14
N ASP A 209 -6.51 -12.58 9.30
CA ASP A 209 -6.99 -13.80 9.93
C ASP A 209 -5.87 -14.37 10.81
N GLU A 210 -5.19 -15.43 10.43
CA GLU A 210 -3.93 -15.92 11.03
C GLU A 210 -2.72 -15.18 10.45
N GLY A 211 -2.91 -14.48 9.34
CA GLY A 211 -1.91 -13.68 8.65
C GLY A 211 -2.44 -12.31 8.25
N ALA A 212 -1.73 -11.63 7.35
CA ALA A 212 -2.15 -10.35 6.82
C ALA A 212 -2.20 -10.38 5.29
N GLU A 213 -3.32 -9.98 4.73
CA GLU A 213 -3.49 -9.80 3.30
C GLU A 213 -3.60 -8.31 2.97
N PRO A 214 -2.52 -7.68 2.48
CA PRO A 214 -2.51 -6.27 2.11
C PRO A 214 -3.24 -6.02 0.79
N LEU A 215 -3.81 -4.81 0.64
CA LEU A 215 -4.05 -4.23 -0.68
C LEU A 215 -2.74 -4.35 -1.49
N PRO A 216 -2.75 -4.83 -2.75
CA PRO A 216 -1.52 -5.14 -3.49
C PRO A 216 -0.77 -3.87 -3.95
N ALA A 217 -0.33 -3.07 -2.98
CA ALA A 217 0.48 -1.88 -3.11
C ALA A 217 1.69 -1.96 -2.17
N LYS A 218 2.80 -1.34 -2.56
CA LYS A 218 4.03 -1.32 -1.75
C LYS A 218 3.97 -0.30 -0.61
N ASP A 219 3.18 0.77 -0.79
CA ASP A 219 3.02 1.88 0.15
C ASP A 219 1.56 2.35 0.15
N LEU A 220 1.27 3.37 0.96
CA LEU A 220 -0.03 4.03 1.01
C LEU A 220 -0.43 4.52 -0.39
N VAL A 221 -1.67 4.23 -0.77
CA VAL A 221 -2.24 4.58 -2.08
C VAL A 221 -3.01 5.88 -1.96
N GLN A 222 -2.80 6.81 -2.88
CA GLN A 222 -3.56 8.05 -2.90
C GLN A 222 -5.04 7.81 -3.17
N ALA A 223 -5.93 8.52 -2.46
CA ALA A 223 -7.38 8.35 -2.53
C ALA A 223 -7.99 8.95 -3.81
N THR A 224 -7.42 8.63 -4.99
CA THR A 224 -8.00 9.02 -6.28
C THR A 224 -9.24 8.17 -6.60
N PRO A 225 -10.20 8.68 -7.39
CA PRO A 225 -11.36 7.89 -7.82
C PRO A 225 -10.98 6.58 -8.52
N GLU A 226 -9.85 6.56 -9.22
CA GLU A 226 -9.33 5.37 -9.89
C GLU A 226 -8.81 4.34 -8.89
N ASN A 227 -7.98 4.78 -7.96
CA ASN A 227 -7.42 3.94 -6.91
C ASN A 227 -8.51 3.41 -5.97
N ILE A 228 -9.52 4.22 -5.66
CA ILE A 228 -10.68 3.79 -4.88
C ILE A 228 -11.43 2.69 -5.62
N ARG A 229 -11.75 2.85 -6.93
CA ARG A 229 -12.42 1.81 -7.72
C ARG A 229 -11.60 0.53 -7.82
N TRP A 230 -10.28 0.63 -7.91
CA TRP A 230 -9.40 -0.53 -7.88
C TRP A 230 -9.43 -1.23 -6.51
N ALA A 231 -9.33 -0.47 -5.42
CA ALA A 231 -9.44 -1.01 -4.07
C ALA A 231 -10.82 -1.66 -3.81
N GLU A 232 -11.91 -1.07 -4.27
CA GLU A 232 -13.26 -1.65 -4.19
C GLU A 232 -13.34 -3.03 -4.83
N LYS A 233 -12.82 -3.17 -6.05
CA LYS A 233 -12.79 -4.48 -6.74
C LYS A 233 -12.00 -5.50 -5.93
N TRP A 234 -10.86 -5.09 -5.39
CA TRP A 234 -10.04 -5.97 -4.56
C TRP A 234 -10.75 -6.34 -3.25
N ILE A 235 -11.38 -5.40 -2.55
CA ILE A 235 -12.15 -5.63 -1.32
C ILE A 235 -13.25 -6.67 -1.56
N GLN A 236 -14.00 -6.56 -2.65
CA GLN A 236 -15.11 -7.47 -2.96
C GLN A 236 -14.66 -8.93 -3.11
N GLN A 237 -13.46 -9.16 -3.58
CA GLN A 237 -12.90 -10.50 -3.79
C GLN A 237 -12.46 -11.20 -2.50
N ARG A 238 -12.36 -10.47 -1.39
CA ARG A 238 -11.91 -11.05 -0.11
C ARG A 238 -13.00 -11.91 0.52
N GLY A 239 -12.64 -13.13 0.89
CA GLY A 239 -13.49 -14.02 1.66
C GLY A 239 -13.13 -14.05 3.13
N VAL A 240 -13.83 -14.86 3.90
CA VAL A 240 -13.45 -15.18 5.28
C VAL A 240 -12.23 -16.09 5.31
N GLY A 241 -11.43 -15.98 6.35
CA GLY A 241 -10.24 -16.78 6.59
C GLY A 241 -10.35 -17.68 7.82
N GLY A 242 -9.23 -17.88 8.50
CA GLY A 242 -9.09 -18.75 9.67
C GLY A 242 -9.25 -18.06 11.01
N GLY A 243 -8.15 -17.96 11.76
CA GLY A 243 -8.11 -17.40 13.11
C GLY A 243 -8.13 -15.87 13.18
N THR A 244 -7.78 -15.32 14.38
CA THR A 244 -7.89 -13.88 14.66
C THR A 244 -6.56 -13.37 15.24
N ASP A 245 -5.57 -13.12 14.39
CA ASP A 245 -4.27 -12.60 14.79
C ASP A 245 -3.87 -11.34 13.99
N PRO A 246 -4.05 -10.13 14.55
CA PRO A 246 -3.74 -8.89 13.85
C PRO A 246 -2.25 -8.53 13.80
N ARG A 247 -1.37 -9.26 14.50
CA ARG A 247 0.03 -8.86 14.73
C ARG A 247 0.81 -8.60 13.45
N GLN A 248 0.64 -9.45 12.43
CA GLN A 248 1.32 -9.26 11.15
C GLN A 248 0.82 -8.01 10.43
N ALA A 249 -0.50 -7.79 10.39
CA ALA A 249 -1.11 -6.60 9.79
C ALA A 249 -0.67 -5.33 10.52
N LEU A 250 -0.67 -5.33 11.85
CA LEU A 250 -0.21 -4.20 12.65
C LEU A 250 1.28 -3.89 12.44
N LYS A 251 2.13 -4.92 12.34
CA LYS A 251 3.55 -4.74 12.03
C LYS A 251 3.75 -4.02 10.70
N PHE A 252 3.03 -4.41 9.65
CA PHE A 252 3.10 -3.76 8.35
C PHE A 252 2.51 -2.35 8.38
N THR A 253 1.41 -2.17 9.12
CA THR A 253 0.75 -0.87 9.31
C THR A 253 1.71 0.19 9.84
N PHE A 254 2.46 -0.08 10.90
CA PHE A 254 3.34 0.92 11.52
C PHE A 254 4.58 1.24 10.67
N ASN A 255 5.01 0.35 9.78
CA ASN A 255 6.06 0.65 8.82
C ASN A 255 5.64 1.76 7.83
N LEU A 256 4.34 1.90 7.57
CA LEU A 256 3.78 2.92 6.69
C LEU A 256 3.65 4.29 7.37
N ARG A 257 3.90 4.41 8.68
CA ARG A 257 3.76 5.65 9.47
C ARG A 257 2.41 6.35 9.25
N PRO A 258 1.27 5.70 9.50
CA PRO A 258 -0.04 6.29 9.33
C PRO A 258 -0.30 7.39 10.38
N ASP A 259 -1.25 8.30 10.07
CA ASP A 259 -1.80 9.24 11.06
C ASP A 259 -2.90 8.55 11.87
N THR A 260 -3.72 7.74 11.19
CA THR A 260 -4.84 7.05 11.80
C THR A 260 -4.91 5.59 11.34
N VAL A 261 -5.17 4.71 12.30
CA VAL A 261 -5.47 3.29 12.09
C VAL A 261 -6.87 3.01 12.60
N TRP A 262 -7.70 2.32 11.80
CA TRP A 262 -8.93 1.70 12.27
C TRP A 262 -8.74 0.18 12.32
N LEU A 263 -8.85 -0.38 13.52
CA LEU A 263 -8.77 -1.81 13.78
C LEU A 263 -10.17 -2.35 14.08
N LEU A 264 -10.73 -3.14 13.17
CA LEU A 264 -12.04 -3.74 13.29
C LEU A 264 -11.93 -5.24 13.49
N THR A 265 -12.58 -5.77 14.52
CA THR A 265 -12.68 -7.21 14.80
C THR A 265 -14.02 -7.56 15.43
N ASP A 266 -14.46 -8.79 15.25
CA ASP A 266 -15.62 -9.37 15.94
C ASP A 266 -15.21 -10.46 16.95
N GLY A 267 -13.91 -10.61 17.22
CA GLY A 267 -13.38 -11.67 18.06
C GLY A 267 -12.28 -11.23 19.02
N GLN A 268 -11.87 -12.19 19.80
CA GLN A 268 -10.72 -12.08 20.69
C GLN A 268 -9.46 -12.46 19.92
N PHE A 269 -8.39 -11.71 20.11
CA PHE A 269 -7.11 -12.02 19.47
C PHE A 269 -6.50 -13.30 20.06
N ALA A 270 -5.91 -14.10 19.18
CA ALA A 270 -5.21 -15.32 19.57
C ALA A 270 -4.05 -15.04 20.57
N ASP A 271 -3.41 -13.87 20.45
CA ASP A 271 -2.35 -13.41 21.35
C ASP A 271 -2.52 -11.91 21.68
N GLU A 272 -3.35 -11.62 22.66
CA GLU A 272 -3.62 -10.26 23.13
C GLU A 272 -2.38 -9.55 23.67
N THR A 273 -1.57 -10.28 24.43
CA THR A 273 -0.34 -9.74 25.03
C THR A 273 0.67 -9.39 23.97
N GLY A 274 0.90 -10.28 23.00
CA GLY A 274 1.81 -10.03 21.89
C GLY A 274 1.35 -8.86 21.00
N ALA A 275 0.04 -8.73 20.76
CA ALA A 275 -0.52 -7.60 20.00
C ALA A 275 -0.26 -6.27 20.72
N MET A 276 -0.51 -6.19 22.03
CA MET A 276 -0.23 -4.98 22.83
C MET A 276 1.25 -4.62 22.85
N GLN A 277 2.13 -5.61 23.08
CA GLN A 277 3.57 -5.39 23.07
C GLN A 277 4.07 -4.87 21.71
N LEU A 278 3.56 -5.45 20.61
CA LEU A 278 3.89 -5.00 19.26
C LEU A 278 3.46 -3.55 19.04
N ILE A 279 2.22 -3.19 19.39
CA ILE A 279 1.71 -1.82 19.24
C ILE A 279 2.59 -0.85 20.02
N ARG A 280 2.85 -1.11 21.29
CA ARG A 280 3.69 -0.24 22.16
C ARG A 280 5.12 -0.06 21.61
N LYS A 281 5.68 -1.09 20.98
CA LYS A 281 7.03 -1.06 20.41
C LYS A 281 7.08 -0.36 19.08
N ALA A 282 6.05 -0.51 18.25
CA ALA A 282 6.07 -0.08 16.86
C ALA A 282 5.40 1.30 16.64
N ASN A 283 4.36 1.65 17.44
CA ASN A 283 3.64 2.91 17.32
C ASN A 283 4.27 4.02 18.19
N ILE A 284 5.47 4.47 17.82
CA ILE A 284 6.26 5.39 18.68
C ILE A 284 6.57 6.75 18.03
N ASN A 285 6.90 6.80 16.73
CA ASN A 285 7.35 8.05 16.09
C ASN A 285 7.21 8.03 14.54
N PRO A 286 6.33 8.84 13.93
CA PRO A 286 5.23 9.53 14.59
C PRO A 286 4.21 8.54 15.15
N ARG A 287 3.52 8.91 16.22
CA ARG A 287 2.54 8.04 16.84
C ARG A 287 1.21 8.13 16.10
N ALA A 288 0.75 7.00 15.57
CA ALA A 288 -0.54 6.90 14.94
C ALA A 288 -1.67 6.84 15.99
N ARG A 289 -2.79 7.51 15.72
CA ARG A 289 -4.03 7.29 16.44
C ARG A 289 -4.61 5.93 16.06
N ILE A 290 -5.01 5.13 17.04
CA ILE A 290 -5.62 3.82 16.79
C ILE A 290 -7.05 3.81 17.30
N ASN A 291 -7.99 3.87 16.38
CA ASN A 291 -9.41 3.63 16.67
C ASN A 291 -9.70 2.15 16.60
N THR A 292 -10.44 1.64 17.57
CA THR A 292 -10.82 0.23 17.63
C THR A 292 -12.33 0.05 17.57
N LEU A 293 -12.75 -0.97 16.82
CA LEU A 293 -14.16 -1.25 16.53
C LEU A 293 -14.46 -2.70 16.89
N ALA A 294 -15.26 -2.89 17.95
CA ALA A 294 -15.81 -4.19 18.29
C ALA A 294 -17.08 -4.43 17.45
N PHE A 295 -17.05 -5.41 16.56
CA PHE A 295 -18.07 -5.59 15.53
C PHE A 295 -19.05 -6.68 15.90
N ARG A 296 -20.25 -6.30 16.32
CA ARG A 296 -21.38 -7.17 16.69
C ARG A 296 -21.13 -8.14 17.84
N THR A 297 -20.00 -8.07 18.50
CA THR A 297 -19.65 -8.83 19.68
C THR A 297 -18.79 -8.00 20.61
N ARG A 298 -18.82 -8.29 21.90
CA ARG A 298 -17.98 -7.63 22.91
C ARG A 298 -16.80 -8.50 23.32
N MET A 299 -16.51 -9.55 22.57
CA MET A 299 -15.31 -10.37 22.80
C MET A 299 -14.07 -9.51 22.59
N GLY A 300 -13.13 -9.55 23.51
CA GLY A 300 -11.93 -8.70 23.45
C GLY A 300 -12.16 -7.21 23.71
N GLU A 301 -13.35 -6.79 24.19
CA GLU A 301 -13.71 -5.38 24.39
C GLU A 301 -12.69 -4.63 25.23
N GLU A 302 -12.25 -5.21 26.35
CA GLU A 302 -11.32 -4.57 27.28
C GLU A 302 -9.94 -4.32 26.63
N LEU A 303 -9.47 -5.26 25.80
CA LEU A 303 -8.26 -5.08 25.01
C LEU A 303 -8.42 -3.94 24.01
N LEU A 304 -9.54 -3.92 23.27
CA LEU A 304 -9.80 -2.90 22.24
C LEU A 304 -9.90 -1.49 22.86
N LYS A 305 -10.58 -1.36 23.99
CA LYS A 305 -10.63 -0.09 24.75
C LYS A 305 -9.24 0.37 25.16
N ARG A 306 -8.43 -0.55 25.67
CA ARG A 306 -7.06 -0.27 26.10
C ARG A 306 -6.16 0.12 24.93
N ILE A 307 -6.26 -0.57 23.78
CA ILE A 307 -5.52 -0.19 22.57
C ILE A 307 -5.90 1.23 22.16
N ALA A 308 -7.18 1.56 22.08
CA ALA A 308 -7.63 2.90 21.71
C ALA A 308 -7.12 3.94 22.71
N GLN A 309 -7.32 3.75 23.99
CA GLN A 309 -6.93 4.67 25.06
C GLN A 309 -5.41 4.94 25.07
N GLU A 310 -4.59 3.90 24.95
CA GLU A 310 -3.12 4.04 24.95
C GLU A 310 -2.60 4.72 23.66
N ASN A 311 -3.41 4.87 22.62
CA ASN A 311 -3.00 5.41 21.32
C ASN A 311 -3.87 6.56 20.83
N ASP A 312 -4.40 7.38 21.74
CA ASP A 312 -5.17 8.60 21.46
C ASP A 312 -6.37 8.39 20.51
N GLY A 313 -6.88 7.17 20.46
CA GLY A 313 -7.99 6.77 19.61
C GLY A 313 -9.29 6.59 20.38
N ASN A 314 -10.32 6.20 19.63
CA ASN A 314 -11.65 5.94 20.15
C ASN A 314 -11.98 4.45 20.05
N TYR A 315 -12.59 3.90 21.09
CA TYR A 315 -13.25 2.61 21.03
C TYR A 315 -14.72 2.78 20.63
N ARG A 316 -15.22 1.92 19.77
CA ARG A 316 -16.63 1.87 19.41
C ARG A 316 -17.15 0.44 19.30
N PHE A 317 -18.33 0.21 19.88
CA PHE A 317 -19.10 -1.00 19.64
C PHE A 317 -20.08 -0.78 18.48
N VAL A 318 -19.99 -1.58 17.44
CA VAL A 318 -20.83 -1.52 16.24
C VAL A 318 -21.85 -2.64 16.31
N GLN A 319 -23.13 -2.30 16.46
CA GLN A 319 -24.23 -3.28 16.57
C GLN A 319 -24.80 -3.74 15.23
N ARG A 320 -24.81 -2.88 14.23
CA ARG A 320 -25.43 -3.13 12.91
C ARG A 320 -24.57 -2.54 11.81
#